data_c4fd9fa8de2447d904f8412883dea5e1
#
_entry.id   c4fd9fa8de2447d904f8412883dea5e1
#
_cell.length_a   1.000
_cell.length_b   1.000
_cell.length_c   1.000
_cell.angle_alpha   90.00
_cell.angle_beta   90.00
_cell.angle_gamma   90.00
#
_symmetry.space_group_name_H-M   'P 1'
#
loop_
_entity.id
_entity.type
_entity.pdbx_description
1 polymer ?
#
loop_
_entity_poly.entity_id
_entity_poly.type
_entity_poly.pdbx_seq_one_letter_code
_entity_poly.pdbx_strand_id
1 'polypeptide(L)'
;MPNLLTIEHISKSYGKQKALDSVSFSIKKGEILGLVGQNGAGKTTLIRILSGLISKDSGSVKQAQNYKIGSIIEAPVLYPNMSAVDNLTYAALQIGIKEKEARIAEVLSLVGLSHVDKKKKVKDFSLGMRQRMAIALAILDFPDFLVLDEPVNGLDPSGIKEMREIIHNLRDNYGITVLISSHILSELELVVDRFIIMHKGRIIKDIEKSALSSQVEEKIVLSTLDNKLAQKALSDLGLEIIVQGNKLCLSPEKSVQELILYLLEQNIDITDIYHAGSSFEDYYLSLLD
;
A
#
# COMPACT_ATOMS: atom_id res chain seq x y z
N MET A 1 11.97 16.84 4.63
CA MET A 1 12.98 15.82 4.27
C MET A 1 13.42 16.08 2.83
N PRO A 2 14.69 15.81 2.46
CA PRO A 2 15.15 15.96 1.07
C PRO A 2 14.53 14.89 0.18
N ASN A 3 14.36 15.20 -1.11
CA ASN A 3 13.91 14.21 -2.08
C ASN A 3 15.03 13.19 -2.36
N LEU A 4 14.69 11.91 -2.32
CA LEU A 4 15.53 10.81 -2.80
C LEU A 4 15.47 10.72 -4.32
N LEU A 5 14.24 10.79 -4.86
CA LEU A 5 13.94 10.77 -6.29
C LEU A 5 13.01 11.93 -6.65
N THR A 6 13.20 12.50 -7.84
CA THR A 6 12.24 13.41 -8.46
C THR A 6 11.95 12.91 -9.87
N ILE A 7 10.70 12.58 -10.11
CA ILE A 7 10.17 12.05 -11.37
C ILE A 7 9.49 13.20 -12.11
N GLU A 8 9.88 13.45 -13.36
CA GLU A 8 9.36 14.57 -14.15
C GLU A 8 8.90 14.07 -15.52
N HIS A 9 7.61 14.20 -15.78
CA HIS A 9 6.94 13.95 -17.06
C HIS A 9 7.27 12.60 -17.71
N ILE A 10 7.40 11.53 -16.92
CA ILE A 10 7.68 10.19 -17.41
C ILE A 10 6.52 9.70 -18.27
N SER A 11 6.83 9.32 -19.50
CA SER A 11 5.88 8.65 -20.39
C SER A 11 6.46 7.32 -20.90
N LYS A 12 5.56 6.35 -21.13
CA LYS A 12 5.89 5.02 -21.68
C LYS A 12 4.74 4.47 -22.48
N SER A 13 5.04 3.97 -23.68
CA SER A 13 4.06 3.34 -24.56
C SER A 13 4.50 1.94 -24.98
N TYR A 14 3.55 1.05 -25.17
CA TYR A 14 3.72 -0.26 -25.76
C TYR A 14 2.86 -0.34 -27.04
N GLY A 15 3.50 -0.16 -28.17
CA GLY A 15 2.80 0.01 -29.45
C GLY A 15 1.88 1.22 -29.41
N LYS A 16 0.57 1.02 -29.58
CA LYS A 16 -0.43 2.11 -29.53
C LYS A 16 -0.95 2.40 -28.13
N GLN A 17 -0.65 1.57 -27.15
CA GLN A 17 -1.14 1.72 -25.78
C GLN A 17 -0.16 2.56 -24.96
N LYS A 18 -0.63 3.68 -24.43
CA LYS A 18 0.13 4.54 -23.50
C LYS A 18 -0.03 4.01 -22.09
N ALA A 19 1.04 3.40 -21.55
CA ALA A 19 1.06 2.82 -20.22
C ALA A 19 1.33 3.87 -19.13
N LEU A 20 2.14 4.91 -19.45
CA LEU A 20 2.37 6.08 -18.60
C LEU A 20 2.25 7.34 -19.45
N ASP A 21 1.56 8.35 -18.92
CA ASP A 21 1.28 9.61 -19.59
C ASP A 21 1.68 10.81 -18.72
N SER A 22 2.91 11.29 -18.92
CA SER A 22 3.44 12.49 -18.25
C SER A 22 3.37 12.43 -16.72
N VAL A 23 3.78 11.32 -16.13
CA VAL A 23 3.79 11.07 -14.69
C VAL A 23 4.87 11.91 -14.01
N SER A 24 4.50 12.69 -12.99
CA SER A 24 5.41 13.54 -12.22
C SER A 24 5.09 13.48 -10.72
N PHE A 25 6.10 13.19 -9.89
CA PHE A 25 6.04 13.22 -8.43
C PHE A 25 7.46 13.13 -7.84
N SER A 26 7.57 13.24 -6.53
CA SER A 26 8.84 13.04 -5.83
C SER A 26 8.70 11.99 -4.74
N ILE A 27 9.82 11.38 -4.36
CA ILE A 27 9.94 10.44 -3.25
C ILE A 27 10.88 11.06 -2.22
N LYS A 28 10.42 11.26 -0.99
CA LYS A 28 11.21 11.80 0.11
C LYS A 28 12.07 10.71 0.74
N LYS A 29 13.27 11.07 1.21
CA LYS A 29 14.13 10.11 1.90
C LYS A 29 13.49 9.64 3.21
N GLY A 30 13.43 8.32 3.42
CA GLY A 30 12.89 7.71 4.64
C GLY A 30 11.36 7.70 4.71
N GLU A 31 10.63 7.97 3.60
CA GLU A 31 9.17 7.76 3.56
C GLU A 31 8.81 6.35 3.09
N ILE A 32 7.64 5.89 3.50
CA ILE A 32 6.95 4.75 2.89
C ILE A 32 5.87 5.31 1.98
N LEU A 33 6.06 5.20 0.67
CA LEU A 33 5.16 5.70 -0.35
C LEU A 33 4.28 4.58 -0.91
N GLY A 34 2.96 4.75 -0.88
CA GLY A 34 1.99 3.84 -1.47
C GLY A 34 1.66 4.23 -2.92
N LEU A 35 1.80 3.30 -3.85
CA LEU A 35 1.39 3.45 -5.24
C LEU A 35 0.10 2.67 -5.48
N VAL A 36 -1.01 3.40 -5.61
CA VAL A 36 -2.37 2.87 -5.68
C VAL A 36 -2.94 2.99 -7.09
N GLY A 37 -3.72 2.01 -7.50
CA GLY A 37 -4.45 2.05 -8.77
C GLY A 37 -4.96 0.68 -9.18
N GLN A 38 -5.99 0.65 -10.01
CA GLN A 38 -6.52 -0.58 -10.58
C GLN A 38 -5.50 -1.32 -11.44
N ASN A 39 -5.78 -2.57 -11.79
CA ASN A 39 -4.98 -3.32 -12.76
C ASN A 39 -4.98 -2.57 -14.11
N GLY A 40 -3.78 -2.41 -14.69
CA GLY A 40 -3.62 -1.61 -15.90
C GLY A 40 -3.45 -0.11 -15.68
N ALA A 41 -3.47 0.41 -14.45
CA ALA A 41 -3.24 1.84 -14.16
C ALA A 41 -1.82 2.32 -14.48
N GLY A 42 -0.86 1.41 -14.72
CA GLY A 42 0.54 1.73 -15.04
C GLY A 42 1.54 1.53 -13.91
N LYS A 43 1.10 1.05 -12.74
CA LYS A 43 1.95 0.85 -11.54
C LYS A 43 3.22 0.04 -11.83
N THR A 44 3.07 -1.18 -12.31
CA THR A 44 4.21 -2.07 -12.60
C THR A 44 5.13 -1.49 -13.68
N THR A 45 4.60 -0.78 -14.69
CA THR A 45 5.42 -0.07 -15.68
C THR A 45 6.26 1.02 -15.04
N LEU A 46 5.66 1.83 -14.15
CA LEU A 46 6.38 2.87 -13.41
C LEU A 46 7.46 2.25 -12.52
N ILE A 47 7.11 1.23 -11.75
CA ILE A 47 8.04 0.49 -10.88
C ILE A 47 9.22 -0.07 -11.67
N ARG A 48 8.99 -0.69 -12.82
CA ARG A 48 10.08 -1.21 -13.68
C ARG A 48 11.01 -0.12 -14.19
N ILE A 49 10.48 1.09 -14.50
CA ILE A 49 11.30 2.23 -14.91
C ILE A 49 12.14 2.73 -13.73
N LEU A 50 11.55 2.90 -12.54
CA LEU A 50 12.25 3.35 -11.33
C LEU A 50 13.34 2.36 -10.89
N SER A 51 13.10 1.05 -11.10
CA SER A 51 14.08 -0.02 -10.84
C SER A 51 15.12 -0.20 -11.95
N GLY A 52 15.07 0.60 -13.02
CA GLY A 52 16.02 0.52 -14.13
C GLY A 52 15.86 -0.71 -15.03
N LEU A 53 14.77 -1.48 -14.90
CA LEU A 53 14.52 -2.69 -15.70
C LEU A 53 14.03 -2.41 -17.11
N ILE A 54 13.38 -1.26 -17.33
CA ILE A 54 12.94 -0.79 -18.65
C ILE A 54 13.22 0.69 -18.81
N SER A 55 13.43 1.12 -20.04
CA SER A 55 13.62 2.54 -20.37
C SER A 55 12.27 3.24 -20.53
N LYS A 56 12.21 4.49 -20.06
CA LYS A 56 11.15 5.44 -20.36
C LYS A 56 11.25 5.95 -21.80
N ASP A 57 10.15 6.42 -22.38
CA ASP A 57 10.16 7.03 -23.72
C ASP A 57 10.47 8.53 -23.64
N SER A 58 10.01 9.21 -22.58
CA SER A 58 10.29 10.63 -22.33
C SER A 58 10.29 10.96 -20.84
N GLY A 59 10.69 12.20 -20.50
CA GLY A 59 10.79 12.69 -19.14
C GLY A 59 12.13 12.40 -18.47
N SER A 60 12.26 12.69 -17.19
CA SER A 60 13.48 12.49 -16.41
C SER A 60 13.23 11.89 -15.03
N VAL A 61 14.22 11.13 -14.53
CA VAL A 61 14.31 10.72 -13.12
C VAL A 61 15.60 11.31 -12.58
N LYS A 62 15.47 12.29 -11.69
CA LYS A 62 16.59 12.86 -10.96
C LYS A 62 16.72 12.10 -9.64
N GLN A 63 17.90 11.60 -9.36
CA GLN A 63 18.21 10.77 -8.20
C GLN A 63 19.38 11.34 -7.39
N ALA A 64 19.42 11.04 -6.10
CA ALA A 64 20.59 11.31 -5.28
C ALA A 64 21.80 10.56 -5.85
N GLN A 65 23.00 11.14 -5.70
CA GLN A 65 24.22 10.46 -6.17
C GLN A 65 24.45 9.18 -5.38
N ASN A 66 24.83 8.11 -6.10
CA ASN A 66 25.24 6.81 -5.54
C ASN A 66 24.19 6.12 -4.64
N TYR A 67 22.89 6.30 -4.90
CA TYR A 67 21.89 5.55 -4.17
C TYR A 67 21.78 4.10 -4.68
N LYS A 68 21.58 3.18 -3.74
CA LYS A 68 21.34 1.77 -4.03
C LYS A 68 19.85 1.48 -4.06
N ILE A 69 19.45 0.62 -5.00
CA ILE A 69 18.06 0.17 -5.12
C ILE A 69 17.96 -1.34 -4.90
N GLY A 70 17.00 -1.75 -4.07
CA GLY A 70 16.51 -3.12 -3.99
C GLY A 70 15.10 -3.19 -4.53
N SER A 71 14.73 -4.24 -5.26
CA SER A 71 13.39 -4.35 -5.80
C SER A 71 12.87 -5.78 -5.81
N ILE A 72 11.56 -5.92 -5.55
CA ILE A 72 10.79 -7.13 -5.76
C ILE A 72 9.65 -6.76 -6.70
N ILE A 73 9.71 -7.29 -7.92
CA ILE A 73 8.74 -6.99 -8.98
C ILE A 73 8.19 -8.32 -9.48
N GLU A 74 6.86 -8.51 -9.36
CA GLU A 74 6.18 -9.78 -9.64
C GLU A 74 6.63 -10.89 -8.68
N ALA A 75 7.16 -12.00 -9.19
CA ALA A 75 7.59 -13.13 -8.38
C ALA A 75 9.09 -13.03 -8.03
N PRO A 76 9.47 -13.32 -6.78
CA PRO A 76 10.88 -13.36 -6.40
C PRO A 76 11.62 -14.48 -7.12
N VAL A 77 12.78 -14.15 -7.68
CA VAL A 77 13.68 -15.16 -8.29
C VAL A 77 14.44 -15.86 -7.19
N LEU A 78 13.90 -16.99 -6.75
CA LEU A 78 14.51 -17.84 -5.71
C LEU A 78 14.98 -19.16 -6.34
N TYR A 79 16.12 -19.66 -5.90
CA TYR A 79 16.57 -21.02 -6.25
C TYR A 79 15.86 -22.04 -5.37
N PRO A 80 14.86 -22.77 -5.88
CA PRO A 80 13.92 -23.53 -5.06
C PRO A 80 14.57 -24.74 -4.36
N ASN A 81 15.66 -25.27 -4.91
CA ASN A 81 16.38 -26.40 -4.36
C ASN A 81 17.53 -26.02 -3.41
N MET A 82 17.74 -24.73 -3.19
CA MET A 82 18.68 -24.17 -2.24
C MET A 82 17.98 -23.81 -0.92
N SER A 83 18.71 -23.75 0.18
CA SER A 83 18.24 -23.21 1.44
C SER A 83 18.18 -21.67 1.40
N ALA A 84 17.61 -21.02 2.44
CA ALA A 84 17.63 -19.57 2.56
C ALA A 84 19.07 -19.04 2.62
N VAL A 85 19.90 -19.67 3.43
CA VAL A 85 21.33 -19.30 3.56
C VAL A 85 22.06 -19.44 2.24
N ASP A 86 21.84 -20.52 1.48
CA ASP A 86 22.51 -20.73 0.19
C ASP A 86 22.09 -19.70 -0.84
N ASN A 87 20.79 -19.37 -0.93
CA ASN A 87 20.28 -18.30 -1.80
C ASN A 87 20.93 -16.95 -1.51
N LEU A 88 20.99 -16.57 -0.23
CA LEU A 88 21.61 -15.31 0.21
C LEU A 88 23.15 -15.34 0.00
N THR A 89 23.80 -16.47 0.25
CA THR A 89 25.23 -16.63 0.01
C THR A 89 25.56 -16.44 -1.47
N TYR A 90 24.77 -17.05 -2.35
CA TYR A 90 24.94 -16.88 -3.79
C TYR A 90 24.77 -15.42 -4.22
N ALA A 91 23.72 -14.75 -3.75
CA ALA A 91 23.50 -13.34 -4.04
C ALA A 91 24.60 -12.44 -3.46
N ALA A 92 25.06 -12.69 -2.22
CA ALA A 92 26.14 -11.95 -1.58
C ALA A 92 27.47 -12.05 -2.35
N LEU A 93 27.76 -13.23 -2.90
CA LEU A 93 28.94 -13.44 -3.75
C LEU A 93 28.85 -12.65 -5.06
N GLN A 94 27.67 -12.61 -5.69
CA GLN A 94 27.45 -11.85 -6.93
C GLN A 94 27.65 -10.35 -6.76
N ILE A 95 27.23 -9.78 -5.63
CA ILE A 95 27.36 -8.34 -5.34
C ILE A 95 28.62 -7.98 -4.54
N GLY A 96 29.45 -8.96 -4.20
CA GLY A 96 30.77 -8.75 -3.61
C GLY A 96 30.76 -8.38 -2.12
N ILE A 97 29.79 -8.86 -1.33
CA ILE A 97 29.76 -8.65 0.12
C ILE A 97 30.88 -9.43 0.80
N LYS A 98 31.78 -8.74 1.48
CA LYS A 98 32.96 -9.34 2.14
C LYS A 98 32.58 -10.13 3.39
N GLU A 99 31.76 -9.55 4.27
CA GLU A 99 31.30 -10.17 5.54
C GLU A 99 29.94 -10.81 5.38
N LYS A 100 29.82 -11.72 4.41
CA LYS A 100 28.55 -12.29 4.01
C LYS A 100 27.84 -13.08 5.10
N GLU A 101 28.57 -13.80 5.96
CA GLU A 101 27.97 -14.61 7.03
C GLU A 101 27.23 -13.75 8.05
N ALA A 102 27.86 -12.66 8.52
CA ALA A 102 27.26 -11.70 9.43
C ALA A 102 26.06 -11.00 8.79
N ARG A 103 26.20 -10.55 7.53
CA ARG A 103 25.15 -9.90 6.77
C ARG A 103 23.94 -10.81 6.54
N ILE A 104 24.16 -12.08 6.20
CA ILE A 104 23.09 -13.06 6.00
C ILE A 104 22.34 -13.31 7.30
N ALA A 105 23.05 -13.46 8.42
CA ALA A 105 22.43 -13.65 9.72
C ALA A 105 21.58 -12.45 10.13
N GLU A 106 22.08 -11.23 9.92
CA GLU A 106 21.36 -9.98 10.18
C GLU A 106 20.08 -9.90 9.34
N VAL A 107 20.18 -10.08 8.03
CA VAL A 107 19.04 -9.99 7.10
C VAL A 107 17.99 -11.06 7.38
N LEU A 108 18.39 -12.31 7.66
CA LEU A 108 17.46 -13.37 8.05
C LEU A 108 16.73 -13.05 9.37
N SER A 109 17.40 -12.40 10.30
CA SER A 109 16.78 -11.92 11.54
C SER A 109 15.75 -10.83 11.27
N LEU A 110 16.10 -9.85 10.42
CA LEU A 110 15.22 -8.74 10.04
C LEU A 110 13.90 -9.21 9.41
N VAL A 111 13.95 -10.23 8.56
CA VAL A 111 12.77 -10.78 7.90
C VAL A 111 12.11 -11.93 8.69
N GLY A 112 12.52 -12.18 9.93
CA GLY A 112 11.93 -13.21 10.80
C GLY A 112 12.15 -14.65 10.32
N LEU A 113 13.25 -14.94 9.60
CA LEU A 113 13.58 -16.27 9.09
C LEU A 113 14.78 -16.91 9.80
N SER A 114 15.33 -16.29 10.85
CA SER A 114 16.50 -16.81 11.60
C SER A 114 16.25 -18.14 12.30
N HIS A 115 15.00 -18.43 12.67
CA HIS A 115 14.59 -19.66 13.33
C HIS A 115 14.37 -20.84 12.38
N VAL A 116 14.37 -20.60 11.07
CA VAL A 116 14.14 -21.64 10.06
C VAL A 116 15.34 -22.55 9.94
N ASP A 117 15.12 -23.87 9.87
CA ASP A 117 16.17 -24.85 9.67
C ASP A 117 17.03 -24.46 8.45
N LYS A 118 18.34 -24.33 8.69
CA LYS A 118 19.33 -23.92 7.67
C LYS A 118 19.39 -24.87 6.46
N LYS A 119 18.90 -26.11 6.59
CA LYS A 119 18.86 -27.10 5.51
C LYS A 119 17.51 -27.12 4.78
N LYS A 120 16.46 -26.46 5.31
CA LYS A 120 15.15 -26.41 4.67
C LYS A 120 15.23 -25.68 3.34
N LYS A 121 14.76 -26.33 2.28
CA LYS A 121 14.80 -25.79 0.91
C LYS A 121 13.67 -24.78 0.70
N VAL A 122 13.94 -23.76 -0.10
CA VAL A 122 12.97 -22.67 -0.38
C VAL A 122 11.70 -23.18 -1.05
N LYS A 123 11.75 -24.28 -1.81
CA LYS A 123 10.56 -24.93 -2.36
C LYS A 123 9.55 -25.38 -1.31
N ASP A 124 10.02 -25.66 -0.09
CA ASP A 124 9.22 -26.14 1.04
C ASP A 124 8.77 -24.98 1.95
N PHE A 125 8.99 -23.72 1.53
CA PHE A 125 8.56 -22.52 2.24
C PHE A 125 7.08 -22.24 1.96
N SER A 126 6.37 -21.71 2.97
CA SER A 126 5.06 -21.10 2.76
C SER A 126 5.16 -19.88 1.85
N LEU A 127 4.03 -19.37 1.35
CA LEU A 127 4.03 -18.14 0.54
C LEU A 127 4.64 -16.97 1.33
N GLY A 128 4.25 -16.76 2.58
CA GLY A 128 4.80 -15.71 3.43
C GLY A 128 6.31 -15.87 3.68
N MET A 129 6.80 -17.09 3.89
CA MET A 129 8.24 -17.33 3.98
C MET A 129 8.97 -17.00 2.68
N ARG A 130 8.39 -17.30 1.50
CA ARG A 130 8.98 -16.93 0.21
C ARG A 130 9.00 -15.43 -0.01
N GLN A 131 7.93 -14.72 0.37
CA GLN A 131 7.89 -13.25 0.29
C GLN A 131 8.93 -12.60 1.21
N ARG A 132 9.06 -13.07 2.45
CA ARG A 132 10.09 -12.60 3.39
C ARG A 132 11.51 -12.91 2.89
N MET A 133 11.70 -14.07 2.26
CA MET A 133 12.97 -14.40 1.62
C MET A 133 13.31 -13.49 0.44
N ALA A 134 12.30 -13.06 -0.34
CA ALA A 134 12.48 -12.09 -1.40
C ALA A 134 12.93 -10.72 -0.87
N ILE A 135 12.30 -10.26 0.23
CA ILE A 135 12.75 -9.04 0.91
C ILE A 135 14.20 -9.21 1.39
N ALA A 136 14.54 -10.35 2.00
CA ALA A 136 15.90 -10.64 2.44
C ALA A 136 16.92 -10.45 1.30
N LEU A 137 16.62 -10.94 0.10
CA LEU A 137 17.48 -10.75 -1.07
C LEU A 137 17.54 -9.27 -1.50
N ALA A 138 16.41 -8.57 -1.52
CA ALA A 138 16.34 -7.19 -1.95
C ALA A 138 17.08 -6.22 -1.00
N ILE A 139 17.12 -6.54 0.30
CA ILE A 139 17.82 -5.72 1.32
C ILE A 139 19.23 -6.19 1.65
N LEU A 140 19.75 -7.21 0.98
CA LEU A 140 21.04 -7.85 1.31
C LEU A 140 22.22 -6.88 1.33
N ASP A 141 22.20 -5.84 0.48
CA ASP A 141 23.20 -4.76 0.45
C ASP A 141 22.69 -3.45 1.09
N PHE A 142 21.65 -3.50 1.91
CA PHE A 142 20.98 -2.35 2.54
C PHE A 142 20.79 -1.18 1.57
N PRO A 143 19.78 -1.27 0.69
CA PRO A 143 19.50 -0.24 -0.30
C PRO A 143 18.99 1.05 0.36
N ASP A 144 19.24 2.20 -0.28
CA ASP A 144 18.60 3.48 0.11
C ASP A 144 17.12 3.52 -0.28
N PHE A 145 16.75 2.75 -1.33
CA PHE A 145 15.41 2.68 -1.89
C PHE A 145 15.00 1.23 -2.14
N LEU A 146 13.91 0.82 -1.53
CA LEU A 146 13.31 -0.51 -1.68
C LEU A 146 11.96 -0.40 -2.41
N VAL A 147 11.80 -1.15 -3.48
CA VAL A 147 10.56 -1.19 -4.28
C VAL A 147 9.89 -2.54 -4.15
N LEU A 148 8.64 -2.55 -3.74
CA LEU A 148 7.85 -3.74 -3.48
C LEU A 148 6.56 -3.70 -4.33
N ASP A 149 6.49 -4.55 -5.35
CA ASP A 149 5.28 -4.69 -6.19
C ASP A 149 4.37 -5.76 -5.60
N GLU A 150 3.24 -5.32 -5.03
CA GLU A 150 2.21 -6.16 -4.39
C GLU A 150 2.73 -7.17 -3.35
N PRO A 151 3.55 -6.76 -2.35
CA PRO A 151 4.27 -7.68 -1.46
C PRO A 151 3.36 -8.48 -0.53
N VAL A 152 2.11 -8.05 -0.31
CA VAL A 152 1.15 -8.71 0.59
C VAL A 152 0.14 -9.59 -0.14
N ASN A 153 0.19 -9.62 -1.47
CA ASN A 153 -0.80 -10.36 -2.26
C ASN A 153 -0.76 -11.86 -1.94
N GLY A 154 -1.94 -12.41 -1.59
CA GLY A 154 -2.13 -13.83 -1.26
C GLY A 154 -1.62 -14.26 0.10
N LEU A 155 -1.17 -13.33 0.96
CA LEU A 155 -0.83 -13.61 2.35
C LEU A 155 -2.10 -13.70 3.21
N ASP A 156 -2.02 -14.50 4.27
CA ASP A 156 -3.01 -14.48 5.33
C ASP A 156 -2.84 -13.23 6.23
N PRO A 157 -3.83 -12.90 7.08
CA PRO A 157 -3.76 -11.70 7.94
C PRO A 157 -2.51 -11.64 8.84
N SER A 158 -2.02 -12.80 9.31
CA SER A 158 -0.78 -12.87 10.11
C SER A 158 0.44 -12.49 9.26
N GLY A 159 0.54 -13.04 8.05
CA GLY A 159 1.63 -12.72 7.11
C GLY A 159 1.65 -11.26 6.68
N ILE A 160 0.47 -10.64 6.50
CA ILE A 160 0.33 -9.21 6.21
C ILE A 160 0.86 -8.37 7.38
N LYS A 161 0.49 -8.72 8.62
CA LYS A 161 0.97 -8.04 9.82
C LYS A 161 2.50 -8.13 9.94
N GLU A 162 3.07 -9.34 9.78
CA GLU A 162 4.51 -9.55 9.83
C GLU A 162 5.23 -8.74 8.73
N MET A 163 4.68 -8.70 7.52
CA MET A 163 5.24 -7.93 6.41
C MET A 163 5.28 -6.43 6.72
N ARG A 164 4.22 -5.89 7.31
CA ARG A 164 4.11 -4.51 7.75
C ARG A 164 5.17 -4.18 8.81
N GLU A 165 5.34 -5.04 9.82
CA GLU A 165 6.37 -4.87 10.86
C GLU A 165 7.78 -4.84 10.26
N ILE A 166 8.06 -5.70 9.28
CA ILE A 166 9.34 -5.70 8.56
C ILE A 166 9.55 -4.37 7.83
N ILE A 167 8.55 -3.88 7.09
CA ILE A 167 8.66 -2.64 6.31
C ILE A 167 8.89 -1.43 7.22
N HIS A 168 8.14 -1.32 8.33
CA HIS A 168 8.36 -0.26 9.32
C HIS A 168 9.76 -0.34 9.94
N ASN A 169 10.20 -1.54 10.32
CA ASN A 169 11.54 -1.73 10.86
C ASN A 169 12.65 -1.28 9.89
N LEU A 170 12.51 -1.59 8.60
CA LEU A 170 13.45 -1.19 7.56
C LEU A 170 13.52 0.35 7.41
N ARG A 171 12.38 1.04 7.47
CA ARG A 171 12.32 2.50 7.46
C ARG A 171 12.89 3.11 8.75
N ASP A 172 12.40 2.65 9.92
CA ASP A 172 12.64 3.33 11.21
C ASP A 172 14.05 3.12 11.72
N ASN A 173 14.59 1.91 11.58
CA ASN A 173 15.91 1.55 12.12
C ASN A 173 17.02 1.56 11.08
N TYR A 174 16.70 1.43 9.78
CA TYR A 174 17.70 1.39 8.71
C TYR A 174 17.62 2.59 7.75
N GLY A 175 16.60 3.46 7.92
CA GLY A 175 16.44 4.65 7.10
C GLY A 175 16.11 4.36 5.63
N ILE A 176 15.67 3.15 5.31
CA ILE A 176 15.34 2.73 3.94
C ILE A 176 14.05 3.41 3.50
N THR A 177 14.09 4.07 2.35
CA THR A 177 12.90 4.61 1.69
C THR A 177 12.17 3.49 0.97
N VAL A 178 10.86 3.39 1.10
CA VAL A 178 10.11 2.26 0.53
C VAL A 178 8.99 2.75 -0.41
N LEU A 179 8.89 2.15 -1.58
CA LEU A 179 7.75 2.27 -2.48
C LEU A 179 7.00 0.95 -2.51
N ILE A 180 5.72 0.97 -2.17
CA ILE A 180 4.86 -0.21 -2.15
C ILE A 180 3.71 0.00 -3.12
N SER A 181 3.53 -0.92 -4.08
CA SER A 181 2.30 -0.97 -4.84
C SER A 181 1.30 -1.94 -4.21
N SER A 182 0.03 -1.60 -4.25
CA SER A 182 -1.06 -2.54 -3.96
C SER A 182 -2.35 -2.10 -4.64
N HIS A 183 -3.23 -3.05 -4.82
CA HIS A 183 -4.63 -2.82 -5.16
C HIS A 183 -5.55 -2.95 -3.92
N ILE A 184 -5.02 -3.38 -2.77
CA ILE A 184 -5.73 -3.49 -1.50
C ILE A 184 -5.44 -2.25 -0.66
N LEU A 185 -6.38 -1.29 -0.70
CA LEU A 185 -6.21 0.04 -0.12
C LEU A 185 -6.11 0.03 1.39
N SER A 186 -6.96 -0.77 2.06
CA SER A 186 -7.01 -0.89 3.51
C SER A 186 -5.69 -1.40 4.11
N GLU A 187 -4.97 -2.27 3.39
CA GLU A 187 -3.68 -2.77 3.84
C GLU A 187 -2.56 -1.72 3.68
N LEU A 188 -2.58 -0.97 2.57
CA LEU A 188 -1.63 0.12 2.36
C LEU A 188 -1.80 1.23 3.39
N GLU A 189 -3.05 1.59 3.73
CA GLU A 189 -3.35 2.63 4.71
C GLU A 189 -2.66 2.39 6.05
N LEU A 190 -2.47 1.14 6.44
CA LEU A 190 -1.80 0.78 7.69
C LEU A 190 -0.27 0.92 7.66
N VAL A 191 0.32 1.03 6.47
CA VAL A 191 1.78 0.96 6.28
C VAL A 191 2.38 2.28 5.83
N VAL A 192 1.70 3.00 4.90
CA VAL A 192 2.30 4.13 4.18
C VAL A 192 2.12 5.47 4.88
N ASP A 193 2.99 6.41 4.53
CA ASP A 193 2.94 7.80 4.99
C ASP A 193 2.20 8.70 3.98
N ARG A 194 2.25 8.35 2.68
CA ARG A 194 1.68 9.11 1.57
C ARG A 194 1.26 8.19 0.43
N PHE A 195 0.23 8.59 -0.33
CA PHE A 195 -0.31 7.84 -1.45
C PHE A 195 -0.14 8.61 -2.76
N ILE A 196 0.29 7.91 -3.79
CA ILE A 196 0.18 8.31 -5.20
C ILE A 196 -0.90 7.45 -5.85
N ILE A 197 -2.00 8.08 -6.25
CA ILE A 197 -3.12 7.39 -6.88
C ILE A 197 -2.99 7.52 -8.40
N MET A 198 -2.93 6.38 -9.07
CA MET A 198 -2.81 6.29 -10.53
C MET A 198 -4.09 5.77 -11.18
N HIS A 199 -4.46 6.39 -12.29
CA HIS A 199 -5.53 5.92 -13.17
C HIS A 199 -5.14 6.11 -14.64
N LYS A 200 -5.30 5.10 -15.47
CA LYS A 200 -5.04 5.13 -16.93
C LYS A 200 -3.68 5.78 -17.30
N GLY A 201 -2.63 5.40 -16.57
CA GLY A 201 -1.27 5.88 -16.81
C GLY A 201 -0.94 7.26 -16.29
N ARG A 202 -1.84 7.92 -15.57
CA ARG A 202 -1.65 9.26 -14.98
C ARG A 202 -1.76 9.22 -13.47
N ILE A 203 -1.10 10.17 -12.80
CA ILE A 203 -1.37 10.45 -11.38
C ILE A 203 -2.61 11.33 -11.32
N ILE A 204 -3.62 10.88 -10.57
CA ILE A 204 -4.85 11.63 -10.33
C ILE A 204 -4.86 12.30 -8.96
N LYS A 205 -4.09 11.76 -8.00
CA LYS A 205 -3.95 12.35 -6.67
C LYS A 205 -2.59 12.00 -6.05
N ASP A 206 -2.05 12.96 -5.31
CA ASP A 206 -0.91 12.84 -4.40
C ASP A 206 -1.37 13.35 -3.04
N ILE A 207 -1.41 12.49 -2.01
CA ILE A 207 -2.03 12.82 -0.73
C ILE A 207 -1.26 12.20 0.44
N GLU A 208 -0.95 13.00 1.45
CA GLU A 208 -0.41 12.55 2.73
C GLU A 208 -1.49 11.77 3.51
N LYS A 209 -1.10 10.71 4.20
CA LYS A 209 -2.02 9.90 5.01
C LYS A 209 -2.78 10.76 6.04
N SER A 210 -2.11 11.72 6.67
CA SER A 210 -2.73 12.64 7.64
C SER A 210 -3.85 13.50 7.03
N ALA A 211 -3.72 13.86 5.75
CA ALA A 211 -4.73 14.63 5.03
C ALA A 211 -5.90 13.74 4.54
N LEU A 212 -5.70 12.42 4.44
CA LEU A 212 -6.75 11.49 4.05
C LEU A 212 -7.89 11.47 5.08
N SER A 213 -7.55 11.44 6.38
CA SER A 213 -8.54 11.44 7.48
C SER A 213 -9.48 12.64 7.45
N SER A 214 -9.03 13.78 6.92
CA SER A 214 -9.88 14.98 6.78
C SER A 214 -10.74 15.00 5.51
N GLN A 215 -10.49 14.11 4.57
CA GLN A 215 -11.26 13.95 3.33
C GLN A 215 -12.21 12.76 3.36
N VAL A 216 -12.05 11.91 4.36
CA VAL A 216 -12.94 10.81 4.67
C VAL A 216 -14.05 11.38 5.57
N GLU A 217 -15.19 11.73 4.99
CA GLU A 217 -16.35 12.21 5.75
C GLU A 217 -16.84 11.09 6.68
N GLU A 218 -16.84 11.35 7.99
CA GLU A 218 -17.54 10.49 8.92
C GLU A 218 -19.04 10.54 8.59
N LYS A 219 -19.67 9.38 8.45
CA LYS A 219 -21.11 9.25 8.24
C LYS A 219 -21.70 8.38 9.35
N ILE A 220 -22.91 8.68 9.76
CA ILE A 220 -23.69 7.78 10.59
C ILE A 220 -24.53 6.92 9.66
N VAL A 221 -24.38 5.61 9.76
CA VAL A 221 -25.20 4.64 9.03
C VAL A 221 -26.28 4.12 9.95
N LEU A 222 -27.51 4.23 9.48
CA LEU A 222 -28.72 3.85 10.21
C LEU A 222 -29.53 2.85 9.37
N SER A 223 -30.07 1.84 10.04
CA SER A 223 -31.09 0.94 9.49
C SER A 223 -32.24 0.86 10.48
N THR A 224 -33.47 0.90 9.98
CA THR A 224 -34.69 0.84 10.77
C THR A 224 -35.66 -0.19 10.16
N LEU A 225 -36.69 -0.59 10.90
CA LEU A 225 -37.76 -1.43 10.35
C LEU A 225 -38.54 -0.73 9.21
N ASP A 226 -38.66 0.60 9.28
CA ASP A 226 -39.25 1.43 8.23
C ASP A 226 -38.34 2.61 7.88
N ASN A 227 -37.43 2.37 6.95
CA ASN A 227 -36.47 3.40 6.50
C ASN A 227 -37.16 4.62 5.82
N LYS A 228 -38.36 4.47 5.26
CA LYS A 228 -39.07 5.62 4.65
C LYS A 228 -39.61 6.57 5.72
N LEU A 229 -40.15 6.01 6.81
CA LEU A 229 -40.59 6.78 7.95
C LEU A 229 -39.42 7.48 8.64
N ALA A 230 -38.30 6.74 8.85
CA ALA A 230 -37.09 7.28 9.42
C ALA A 230 -36.50 8.40 8.56
N GLN A 231 -36.43 8.22 7.25
CA GLN A 231 -35.94 9.24 6.32
C GLN A 231 -36.75 10.53 6.43
N LYS A 232 -38.10 10.43 6.46
CA LYS A 232 -38.95 11.59 6.61
C LYS A 232 -38.69 12.32 7.94
N ALA A 233 -38.69 11.59 9.06
CA ALA A 233 -38.48 12.16 10.38
C ALA A 233 -37.09 12.86 10.50
N LEU A 234 -36.06 12.27 9.94
CA LEU A 234 -34.72 12.84 9.95
C LEU A 234 -34.57 14.05 9.00
N SER A 235 -35.29 14.04 7.85
CA SER A 235 -35.35 15.20 6.96
C SER A 235 -36.06 16.39 7.63
N ASP A 236 -37.07 16.14 8.46
CA ASP A 236 -37.77 17.19 9.23
C ASP A 236 -36.82 17.85 10.29
N LEU A 237 -35.74 17.16 10.70
CA LEU A 237 -34.68 17.72 11.51
C LEU A 237 -33.64 18.53 10.71
N GLY A 238 -33.79 18.63 9.38
CA GLY A 238 -32.86 19.34 8.50
C GLY A 238 -31.59 18.57 8.15
N LEU A 239 -31.53 17.25 8.42
CA LEU A 239 -30.36 16.43 8.12
C LEU A 239 -30.36 16.00 6.65
N GLU A 240 -29.20 16.07 6.00
CA GLU A 240 -29.02 15.47 4.68
C GLU A 240 -28.89 13.95 4.78
N ILE A 241 -29.68 13.23 4.00
CA ILE A 241 -29.77 11.77 4.03
C ILE A 241 -29.46 11.21 2.65
N ILE A 242 -28.47 10.36 2.58
CA ILE A 242 -28.15 9.57 1.37
C ILE A 242 -28.64 8.14 1.60
N VAL A 243 -29.53 7.67 0.70
CA VAL A 243 -30.05 6.29 0.76
C VAL A 243 -29.11 5.37 -0.02
N GLN A 244 -28.50 4.40 0.65
CA GLN A 244 -27.66 3.37 0.04
C GLN A 244 -28.25 1.97 0.28
N GLY A 245 -28.94 1.44 -0.74
CA GLY A 245 -29.67 0.16 -0.60
C GLY A 245 -30.71 0.22 0.50
N ASN A 246 -30.57 -0.58 1.55
CA ASN A 246 -31.46 -0.59 2.71
C ASN A 246 -30.88 0.16 3.93
N LYS A 247 -29.98 1.14 3.72
CA LYS A 247 -29.34 1.91 4.78
C LYS A 247 -29.52 3.41 4.52
N LEU A 248 -29.65 4.18 5.59
CA LEU A 248 -29.65 5.63 5.58
C LEU A 248 -28.28 6.12 6.06
N CYS A 249 -27.63 6.94 5.25
CA CYS A 249 -26.34 7.55 5.57
C CYS A 249 -26.57 9.03 5.88
N LEU A 250 -26.05 9.49 7.02
CA LEU A 250 -26.25 10.84 7.55
C LEU A 250 -24.89 11.50 7.80
N SER A 251 -24.80 12.81 7.61
CA SER A 251 -23.64 13.57 8.10
C SER A 251 -23.64 13.58 9.63
N PRO A 252 -22.46 13.56 10.30
CA PRO A 252 -22.34 13.44 11.77
C PRO A 252 -22.61 14.78 12.49
N GLU A 253 -23.59 15.55 12.04
CA GLU A 253 -23.99 16.82 12.67
C GLU A 253 -24.61 16.61 14.05
N LYS A 254 -25.15 15.42 14.31
CA LYS A 254 -25.71 14.99 15.59
C LYS A 254 -25.02 13.72 16.08
N SER A 255 -24.97 13.57 17.40
CA SER A 255 -24.42 12.35 18.00
C SER A 255 -25.36 11.16 17.75
N VAL A 256 -24.78 9.94 17.71
CA VAL A 256 -25.56 8.70 17.62
C VAL A 256 -26.62 8.63 18.74
N GLN A 257 -26.30 9.10 19.96
CA GLN A 257 -27.23 9.10 21.08
C GLN A 257 -28.45 10.02 20.82
N GLU A 258 -28.23 11.22 20.30
CA GLU A 258 -29.32 12.16 19.97
C GLU A 258 -30.22 11.60 18.89
N LEU A 259 -29.63 10.96 17.86
CA LEU A 259 -30.42 10.30 16.79
C LEU A 259 -31.25 9.14 17.31
N ILE A 260 -30.69 8.31 18.18
CA ILE A 260 -31.40 7.19 18.81
C ILE A 260 -32.59 7.72 19.61
N LEU A 261 -32.37 8.69 20.49
CA LEU A 261 -33.44 9.25 21.33
C LEU A 261 -34.57 9.85 20.46
N TYR A 262 -34.19 10.63 19.45
CA TYR A 262 -35.19 11.26 18.57
C TYR A 262 -36.02 10.21 17.81
N LEU A 263 -35.38 9.17 17.24
CA LEU A 263 -36.11 8.15 16.48
C LEU A 263 -37.03 7.32 17.36
N LEU A 264 -36.63 7.01 18.59
CA LEU A 264 -37.47 6.33 19.57
C LEU A 264 -38.68 7.18 19.98
N GLU A 265 -38.52 8.50 20.13
CA GLU A 265 -39.64 9.42 20.40
C GLU A 265 -40.66 9.47 19.23
N GLN A 266 -40.20 9.21 18.00
CA GLN A 266 -41.05 9.10 16.82
C GLN A 266 -41.62 7.67 16.63
N ASN A 267 -41.44 6.76 17.58
CA ASN A 267 -41.84 5.35 17.52
C ASN A 267 -41.19 4.62 16.30
N ILE A 268 -39.95 4.92 15.97
CA ILE A 268 -39.21 4.29 14.89
C ILE A 268 -38.20 3.28 15.50
N ASP A 269 -38.40 2.00 15.16
CA ASP A 269 -37.55 0.93 15.64
C ASP A 269 -36.23 0.87 14.86
N ILE A 270 -35.11 1.06 15.57
CA ILE A 270 -33.77 1.02 15.02
C ILE A 270 -33.26 -0.43 15.01
N THR A 271 -32.82 -0.93 13.87
CA THR A 271 -32.23 -2.24 13.75
C THR A 271 -30.72 -2.20 13.84
N ASP A 272 -30.10 -1.11 13.37
CA ASP A 272 -28.64 -0.91 13.41
C ASP A 272 -28.30 0.57 13.32
N ILE A 273 -27.31 1.03 14.07
CA ILE A 273 -26.77 2.40 13.98
C ILE A 273 -25.30 2.41 14.40
N TYR A 274 -24.44 2.95 13.53
CA TYR A 274 -23.00 3.03 13.80
C TYR A 274 -22.35 4.17 13.02
N HIS A 275 -21.17 4.61 13.50
CA HIS A 275 -20.31 5.50 12.74
C HIS A 275 -19.63 4.69 11.61
N ALA A 276 -19.88 5.08 10.38
CA ALA A 276 -19.12 4.65 9.22
C ALA A 276 -18.28 5.84 8.78
N GLY A 277 -16.97 5.72 8.89
CA GLY A 277 -16.09 6.56 8.06
C GLY A 277 -16.29 6.12 6.61
N SER A 278 -16.30 7.04 5.65
CA SER A 278 -16.09 6.64 4.27
C SER A 278 -14.71 5.96 4.25
N SER A 279 -14.63 4.76 3.72
CA SER A 279 -13.35 4.05 3.66
C SER A 279 -12.42 4.77 2.67
N PHE A 280 -11.11 4.57 2.80
CA PHE A 280 -10.18 5.02 1.76
C PHE A 280 -10.58 4.46 0.38
N GLU A 281 -11.24 3.32 0.36
CA GLU A 281 -11.77 2.71 -0.86
C GLU A 281 -12.90 3.54 -1.47
N ASP A 282 -13.84 4.05 -0.66
CA ASP A 282 -14.92 4.94 -1.13
C ASP A 282 -14.34 6.25 -1.68
N TYR A 283 -13.37 6.84 -0.97
CA TYR A 283 -12.65 8.02 -1.45
C TYR A 283 -11.93 7.75 -2.77
N TYR A 284 -11.23 6.62 -2.88
CA TYR A 284 -10.56 6.22 -4.12
C TYR A 284 -11.55 6.06 -5.28
N LEU A 285 -12.70 5.42 -5.06
CA LEU A 285 -13.73 5.25 -6.08
C LEU A 285 -14.29 6.59 -6.55
N SER A 286 -14.52 7.54 -5.63
CA SER A 286 -14.97 8.89 -5.97
C SER A 286 -14.00 9.71 -6.83
N LEU A 287 -12.72 9.33 -6.87
CA LEU A 287 -11.74 9.96 -7.74
C LEU A 287 -11.72 9.38 -9.17
N LEU A 288 -12.42 8.28 -9.41
CA LEU A 288 -12.46 7.59 -10.71
C LEU A 288 -13.69 7.96 -11.55
N ASP A 289 -14.74 8.49 -10.91
CA ASP A 289 -15.94 9.04 -11.53
C ASP A 289 -15.68 10.43 -12.13
#